data_4f832f35084390095a79daeaac517fe4
#
_entry.id   4f832f35084390095a79daeaac517fe4
#
_cell.length_a   1.000
_cell.length_b   1.000
_cell.length_c   1.000
_cell.angle_alpha   90.00
_cell.angle_beta   90.00
_cell.angle_gamma   90.00
#
_symmetry.space_group_name_H-M   'P 1'
#
loop_
_entity.id
_entity.type
_entity.pdbx_description
1 polymer ?
#
loop_
_entity_poly.entity_id
_entity_poly.type
_entity_poly.pdbx_seq_one_letter_code
_entity_poly.pdbx_strand_id
1 'polypeptide(L)'
;MKQNNLWQETSEEKVSFKALDSSLECDLAIVGGGYTGCSAALTAAENGLSVSLIDQQIGYGGSGRNVGLVNAGLWLPPEKVESLLGKKEGTKLNEALARAPELVFKLINKNSIRCNLTRSGTLHCAHSQKGLKDIQNRHRQLSERGAKLNLLDKNETELLLSLIHI
;
A
#
# COMPACT_ATOMS: atom_id res chain seq x y z
N MET A 1 -3.58 -6.81 -28.18
CA MET A 1 -2.44 -7.26 -27.37
C MET A 1 -2.96 -7.52 -25.96
N LYS A 2 -2.76 -8.70 -25.39
CA LYS A 2 -2.96 -8.91 -23.94
C LYS A 2 -1.90 -8.08 -23.22
N GLN A 3 -2.28 -7.03 -22.52
CA GLN A 3 -1.36 -6.26 -21.70
C GLN A 3 -1.27 -6.96 -20.34
N ASN A 4 -0.32 -7.85 -20.19
CA ASN A 4 -0.02 -8.46 -18.92
C ASN A 4 0.81 -7.47 -18.07
N ASN A 5 0.58 -7.43 -16.77
CA ASN A 5 1.42 -6.67 -15.85
C ASN A 5 2.40 -7.61 -15.13
N LEU A 6 3.43 -7.02 -14.50
CA LEU A 6 4.46 -7.76 -13.78
C LEU A 6 3.86 -8.75 -12.77
N TRP A 7 2.89 -8.31 -11.99
CA TRP A 7 2.30 -9.12 -10.93
C TRP A 7 1.51 -10.32 -11.46
N GLN A 8 0.84 -10.17 -12.59
CA GLN A 8 0.15 -11.28 -13.25
C GLN A 8 1.13 -12.29 -13.83
N GLU A 9 2.26 -11.85 -14.37
CA GLU A 9 3.28 -12.75 -14.93
C GLU A 9 4.04 -13.51 -13.85
N THR A 10 4.37 -12.83 -12.73
CA THR A 10 5.18 -13.43 -11.65
C THR A 10 4.34 -14.14 -10.59
N SER A 11 3.00 -14.00 -10.60
CA SER A 11 2.14 -14.70 -9.65
C SER A 11 2.18 -16.21 -9.86
N GLU A 12 2.44 -16.94 -8.80
CA GLU A 12 2.32 -18.40 -8.78
C GLU A 12 0.87 -18.85 -8.79
N GLU A 13 -0.06 -18.03 -8.30
CA GLU A 13 -1.48 -18.31 -8.26
C GLU A 13 -2.13 -17.90 -9.57
N LYS A 14 -2.72 -18.86 -10.27
CA LYS A 14 -3.50 -18.62 -11.49
C LYS A 14 -4.98 -18.71 -11.13
N VAL A 15 -5.60 -17.58 -10.95
CA VAL A 15 -7.03 -17.49 -10.63
C VAL A 15 -7.81 -17.28 -11.92
N SER A 16 -8.84 -18.10 -12.13
CA SER A 16 -9.79 -17.94 -13.22
C SER A 16 -11.15 -17.52 -12.67
N PHE A 17 -11.70 -16.49 -13.23
CA PHE A 17 -13.03 -15.98 -12.88
C PHE A 17 -14.01 -16.31 -14.02
N LYS A 18 -15.23 -16.70 -13.66
CA LYS A 18 -16.30 -16.87 -14.63
C LYS A 18 -16.94 -15.53 -14.93
N ALA A 19 -17.36 -15.33 -16.18
CA ALA A 19 -18.22 -14.21 -16.52
C ALA A 19 -19.58 -14.36 -15.80
N LEU A 20 -20.17 -13.25 -15.43
CA LEU A 20 -21.54 -13.25 -14.91
C LEU A 20 -22.49 -13.47 -16.09
N ASP A 21 -23.11 -14.61 -16.15
CA ASP A 21 -24.01 -15.07 -17.23
C ASP A 21 -25.47 -15.22 -16.79
N SER A 22 -25.76 -14.99 -15.51
CA SER A 22 -27.07 -15.17 -14.90
C SER A 22 -27.32 -14.17 -13.77
N SER A 23 -28.58 -14.01 -13.36
CA SER A 23 -28.94 -13.24 -12.18
C SER A 23 -28.46 -13.94 -10.92
N LEU A 24 -27.88 -13.17 -10.01
CA LEU A 24 -27.43 -13.62 -8.69
C LEU A 24 -28.11 -12.80 -7.60
N GLU A 25 -28.50 -13.46 -6.51
CA GLU A 25 -28.92 -12.81 -5.27
C GLU A 25 -27.78 -12.87 -4.26
N CYS A 26 -27.46 -11.76 -3.63
CA CYS A 26 -26.44 -11.67 -2.59
C CYS A 26 -26.75 -10.52 -1.64
N ASP A 27 -26.18 -10.56 -0.42
CA ASP A 27 -26.36 -9.51 0.57
C ASP A 27 -25.59 -8.24 0.17
N LEU A 28 -24.47 -8.39 -0.54
CA LEU A 28 -23.63 -7.27 -0.99
C LEU A 28 -23.08 -7.52 -2.40
N ALA A 29 -23.46 -6.64 -3.33
CA ALA A 29 -22.89 -6.60 -4.67
C ALA A 29 -21.84 -5.45 -4.75
N ILE A 30 -20.64 -5.78 -5.22
CA ILE A 30 -19.53 -4.85 -5.35
C ILE A 30 -19.09 -4.77 -6.81
N VAL A 31 -19.00 -3.58 -7.35
CA VAL A 31 -18.48 -3.32 -8.70
C VAL A 31 -17.08 -2.71 -8.59
N GLY A 32 -16.09 -3.43 -9.09
CA GLY A 32 -14.68 -3.05 -9.10
C GLY A 32 -13.83 -3.89 -8.14
N GLY A 33 -12.93 -4.71 -8.70
CA GLY A 33 -12.00 -5.59 -7.99
C GLY A 33 -10.65 -4.94 -7.70
N GLY A 34 -10.63 -3.64 -7.35
CA GLY A 34 -9.45 -2.94 -6.82
C GLY A 34 -9.28 -3.13 -5.31
N TYR A 35 -8.36 -2.40 -4.69
CA TYR A 35 -8.11 -2.48 -3.23
C TYR A 35 -9.37 -2.28 -2.41
N THR A 36 -10.17 -1.27 -2.73
CA THR A 36 -11.39 -0.96 -1.99
C THR A 36 -12.42 -2.08 -2.11
N GLY A 37 -12.69 -2.54 -3.33
CA GLY A 37 -13.67 -3.60 -3.56
C GLY A 37 -13.27 -4.93 -2.97
N CYS A 38 -12.02 -5.35 -3.15
CA CYS A 38 -11.51 -6.57 -2.54
C CYS A 38 -11.52 -6.52 -1.00
N SER A 39 -11.15 -5.38 -0.42
CA SER A 39 -11.18 -5.19 1.04
C SER A 39 -12.59 -5.23 1.59
N ALA A 40 -13.55 -4.57 0.91
CA ALA A 40 -14.95 -4.59 1.29
C ALA A 40 -15.55 -6.00 1.16
N ALA A 41 -15.27 -6.68 0.05
CA ALA A 41 -15.73 -8.05 -0.18
C ALA A 41 -15.23 -9.02 0.89
N LEU A 42 -13.93 -8.97 1.19
CA LEU A 42 -13.31 -9.82 2.21
C LEU A 42 -13.92 -9.56 3.59
N THR A 43 -14.03 -8.29 3.97
CA THR A 43 -14.60 -7.91 5.27
C THR A 43 -16.07 -8.34 5.39
N ALA A 44 -16.87 -8.17 4.36
CA ALA A 44 -18.27 -8.59 4.36
C ALA A 44 -18.39 -10.12 4.47
N ALA A 45 -17.61 -10.86 3.69
CA ALA A 45 -17.59 -12.32 3.74
C ALA A 45 -17.12 -12.87 5.10
N GLU A 46 -16.12 -12.25 5.72
CA GLU A 46 -15.66 -12.59 7.08
C GLU A 46 -16.73 -12.34 8.14
N ASN A 47 -17.71 -11.48 7.87
CA ASN A 47 -18.87 -11.24 8.72
C ASN A 47 -20.11 -12.05 8.30
N GLY A 48 -19.96 -13.05 7.47
CA GLY A 48 -21.01 -14.01 7.11
C GLY A 48 -21.97 -13.56 6.01
N LEU A 49 -21.68 -12.44 5.34
CA LEU A 49 -22.51 -11.99 4.22
C LEU A 49 -22.16 -12.76 2.94
N SER A 50 -23.17 -13.05 2.11
CA SER A 50 -22.98 -13.48 0.75
C SER A 50 -22.58 -12.30 -0.12
N VAL A 51 -21.42 -12.41 -0.81
CA VAL A 51 -20.84 -11.30 -1.55
C VAL A 51 -20.61 -11.66 -3.00
N SER A 52 -21.01 -10.78 -3.91
CA SER A 52 -20.67 -10.85 -5.32
C SER A 52 -19.78 -9.66 -5.70
N LEU A 53 -18.54 -9.92 -6.13
CA LEU A 53 -17.63 -8.91 -6.64
C LEU A 53 -17.47 -9.06 -8.14
N ILE A 54 -17.77 -8.00 -8.88
CA ILE A 54 -17.79 -7.96 -10.35
C ILE A 54 -16.78 -6.93 -10.83
N ASP A 55 -15.96 -7.31 -11.80
CA ASP A 55 -15.01 -6.42 -12.47
C ASP A 55 -14.86 -6.85 -13.93
N GLN A 56 -14.52 -5.92 -14.79
CA GLN A 56 -14.22 -6.24 -16.18
C GLN A 56 -12.95 -7.10 -16.29
N GLN A 57 -11.95 -6.82 -15.47
CA GLN A 57 -10.70 -7.56 -15.41
C GLN A 57 -10.02 -7.36 -14.05
N ILE A 58 -10.21 -8.29 -13.15
CA ILE A 58 -9.63 -8.25 -11.80
C ILE A 58 -8.10 -8.25 -11.89
N GLY A 59 -7.47 -7.38 -11.09
CA GLY A 59 -6.01 -7.24 -11.03
C GLY A 59 -5.39 -6.44 -12.18
N TYR A 60 -6.19 -5.89 -13.10
CA TYR A 60 -5.66 -5.10 -14.22
C TYR A 60 -5.69 -3.60 -13.99
N GLY A 61 -6.61 -3.08 -13.21
CA GLY A 61 -6.74 -1.65 -12.91
C GLY A 61 -5.53 -1.06 -12.17
N GLY A 62 -5.65 0.19 -11.72
CA GLY A 62 -4.58 0.90 -10.99
C GLY A 62 -4.05 0.13 -9.78
N SER A 63 -4.92 -0.53 -9.03
CA SER A 63 -4.53 -1.36 -7.88
C SER A 63 -3.65 -2.56 -8.28
N GLY A 64 -3.93 -3.20 -9.39
CA GLY A 64 -3.17 -4.35 -9.89
C GLY A 64 -1.87 -3.99 -10.62
N ARG A 65 -1.62 -2.70 -10.86
CA ARG A 65 -0.43 -2.19 -11.57
C ARG A 65 0.42 -1.24 -10.71
N ASN A 66 0.22 -1.27 -9.40
CA ASN A 66 1.03 -0.49 -8.47
C ASN A 66 2.48 -1.01 -8.39
N VAL A 67 3.36 -0.23 -7.78
CA VAL A 67 4.78 -0.58 -7.64
C VAL A 67 5.08 -1.60 -6.52
N GLY A 68 4.07 -2.01 -5.74
CA GLY A 68 4.21 -3.00 -4.67
C GLY A 68 4.89 -2.49 -3.40
N LEU A 69 5.05 -1.18 -3.22
CA LEU A 69 5.64 -0.60 -2.02
C LEU A 69 4.57 -0.40 -0.93
N VAL A 70 4.86 -0.89 0.27
CA VAL A 70 4.01 -0.73 1.45
C VAL A 70 4.63 0.32 2.37
N ASN A 71 4.25 1.58 2.18
CA ASN A 71 4.79 2.73 2.91
C ASN A 71 3.76 3.28 3.90
N ALA A 72 4.24 3.77 5.06
CA ALA A 72 3.42 4.55 5.98
C ALA A 72 3.31 6.01 5.52
N GLY A 73 2.12 6.60 5.71
CA GLY A 73 1.91 8.03 5.49
C GLY A 73 1.63 8.42 4.03
N LEU A 74 1.69 9.70 3.80
CA LEU A 74 1.53 10.35 2.50
C LEU A 74 2.86 10.96 2.04
N TRP A 75 2.90 11.39 0.77
CA TRP A 75 4.00 12.24 0.27
C TRP A 75 4.06 13.61 0.93
N LEU A 76 2.96 14.06 1.55
CA LEU A 76 2.91 15.28 2.35
C LEU A 76 3.44 15.02 3.76
N PRO A 77 4.23 15.95 4.34
CA PRO A 77 4.61 15.87 5.75
C PRO A 77 3.38 15.92 6.67
N PRO A 78 3.42 15.28 7.85
CA PRO A 78 2.28 15.24 8.77
C PRO A 78 1.71 16.62 9.15
N GLU A 79 2.55 17.59 9.43
CA GLU A 79 2.10 18.97 9.73
C GLU A 79 1.36 19.62 8.56
N LYS A 80 1.74 19.30 7.32
CA LYS A 80 1.04 19.79 6.14
C LYS A 80 -0.35 19.18 6.02
N VAL A 81 -0.49 17.89 6.31
CA VAL A 81 -1.79 17.21 6.37
C VAL A 81 -2.69 17.87 7.42
N GLU A 82 -2.16 18.10 8.62
CA GLU A 82 -2.88 18.78 9.71
C GLU A 82 -3.26 20.24 9.34
N SER A 83 -2.41 20.95 8.61
CA SER A 83 -2.72 22.31 8.15
C SER A 83 -3.84 22.36 7.12
N LEU A 84 -4.01 21.32 6.30
CA LEU A 84 -5.02 21.25 5.26
C LEU A 84 -6.39 20.77 5.78
N LEU A 85 -6.39 19.81 6.70
CA LEU A 85 -7.61 19.16 7.19
C LEU A 85 -8.04 19.67 8.58
N GLY A 86 -7.27 20.57 9.19
CA GLY A 86 -7.38 20.89 10.60
C GLY A 86 -6.68 19.85 11.49
N LYS A 87 -6.19 20.29 12.64
CA LYS A 87 -5.35 19.46 13.51
C LYS A 87 -6.02 18.14 13.89
N LYS A 88 -7.31 18.16 14.26
CA LYS A 88 -8.03 16.98 14.72
C LYS A 88 -8.12 15.89 13.64
N GLU A 89 -8.62 16.25 12.46
CA GLU A 89 -8.83 15.27 11.38
C GLU A 89 -7.51 14.90 10.68
N GLY A 90 -6.60 15.84 10.56
CA GLY A 90 -5.23 15.58 10.04
C GLY A 90 -4.44 14.62 10.94
N THR A 91 -4.54 14.75 12.26
CA THR A 91 -3.92 13.81 13.20
C THR A 91 -4.51 12.42 13.05
N LYS A 92 -5.85 12.28 13.00
CA LYS A 92 -6.50 10.98 12.77
C LYS A 92 -6.04 10.31 11.47
N LEU A 93 -5.93 11.08 10.40
CA LEU A 93 -5.45 10.56 9.12
C LEU A 93 -3.99 10.09 9.23
N ASN A 94 -3.11 10.92 9.81
CA ASN A 94 -1.71 10.56 10.02
C ASN A 94 -1.56 9.27 10.83
N GLU A 95 -2.32 9.11 11.93
CA GLU A 95 -2.33 7.90 12.75
C GLU A 95 -2.85 6.67 12.00
N ALA A 96 -3.93 6.81 11.23
CA ALA A 96 -4.47 5.72 10.41
C ALA A 96 -3.44 5.24 9.39
N LEU A 97 -2.79 6.17 8.69
CA LEU A 97 -1.76 5.86 7.69
C LEU A 97 -0.47 5.30 8.30
N ALA A 98 -0.10 5.72 9.51
CA ALA A 98 1.03 5.14 10.22
C ALA A 98 0.83 3.65 10.53
N ARG A 99 -0.42 3.22 10.78
CA ARG A 99 -0.78 1.82 11.05
C ARG A 99 -1.06 0.99 9.79
N ALA A 100 -1.27 1.63 8.64
CA ALA A 100 -1.69 0.97 7.41
C ALA A 100 -0.74 -0.16 6.94
N PRO A 101 0.59 -0.01 6.96
CA PRO A 101 1.50 -1.09 6.58
C PRO A 101 1.31 -2.36 7.40
N GLU A 102 1.14 -2.24 8.70
CA GLU A 102 0.95 -3.39 9.57
C GLU A 102 -0.38 -4.11 9.31
N LEU A 103 -1.42 -3.37 8.92
CA LEU A 103 -2.69 -3.97 8.49
C LEU A 103 -2.53 -4.79 7.22
N VAL A 104 -1.75 -4.30 6.25
CA VAL A 104 -1.42 -5.06 5.03
C VAL A 104 -0.68 -6.36 5.37
N PHE A 105 0.34 -6.28 6.22
CA PHE A 105 1.10 -7.47 6.63
C PHE A 105 0.25 -8.49 7.39
N LYS A 106 -0.64 -8.03 8.27
CA LYS A 106 -1.60 -8.90 8.97
C LYS A 106 -2.54 -9.59 7.99
N LEU A 107 -3.04 -8.86 6.97
CA LEU A 107 -3.91 -9.42 5.94
C LEU A 107 -3.20 -10.50 5.12
N ILE A 108 -1.96 -10.24 4.70
CA ILE A 108 -1.13 -11.20 3.98
C ILE A 108 -0.93 -12.48 4.81
N ASN A 109 -0.55 -12.34 6.07
CA ASN A 109 -0.30 -13.46 6.95
C ASN A 109 -1.58 -14.24 7.28
N LYS A 110 -2.67 -13.54 7.61
CA LYS A 110 -3.97 -14.16 7.93
C LYS A 110 -4.50 -15.01 6.80
N ASN A 111 -4.32 -14.57 5.56
CA ASN A 111 -4.83 -15.26 4.38
C ASN A 111 -3.75 -16.08 3.66
N SER A 112 -2.55 -16.19 4.22
CA SER A 112 -1.41 -16.94 3.65
C SER A 112 -1.12 -16.55 2.20
N ILE A 113 -1.20 -15.23 1.88
CA ILE A 113 -1.03 -14.72 0.52
C ILE A 113 0.44 -14.86 0.10
N ARG A 114 0.68 -15.62 -0.98
CA ARG A 114 2.02 -15.82 -1.55
C ARG A 114 2.39 -14.68 -2.50
N CYS A 115 2.96 -13.60 -1.95
CA CYS A 115 3.29 -12.38 -2.68
C CYS A 115 4.77 -11.96 -2.56
N ASN A 116 5.66 -12.86 -2.18
CA ASN A 116 7.09 -12.59 -2.00
C ASN A 116 7.35 -11.37 -1.10
N LEU A 117 6.65 -11.33 0.04
CA LEU A 117 6.69 -10.24 1.00
C LEU A 117 8.11 -10.02 1.55
N THR A 118 8.61 -8.77 1.43
CA THR A 118 9.86 -8.33 2.03
C THR A 118 9.60 -7.18 3.01
N ARG A 119 10.15 -7.27 4.23
CA ARG A 119 10.01 -6.27 5.30
C ARG A 119 11.34 -5.65 5.68
N SER A 120 12.11 -5.22 4.72
CA SER A 120 13.43 -4.59 4.93
C SER A 120 13.35 -3.08 5.17
N GLY A 121 12.16 -2.49 5.11
CA GLY A 121 11.96 -1.05 5.19
C GLY A 121 12.03 -0.36 3.84
N THR A 122 12.01 0.96 3.86
CA THR A 122 12.07 1.81 2.66
C THR A 122 13.13 2.88 2.87
N LEU A 123 13.98 3.07 1.87
CA LEU A 123 15.01 4.09 1.87
C LEU A 123 14.57 5.29 1.03
N HIS A 124 14.54 6.48 1.65
CA HIS A 124 14.26 7.73 0.98
C HIS A 124 15.56 8.51 0.81
N CYS A 125 16.00 8.72 -0.43
CA CYS A 125 17.27 9.36 -0.73
C CYS A 125 17.09 10.80 -1.17
N ALA A 126 17.93 11.71 -0.64
CA ALA A 126 18.04 13.09 -1.11
C ALA A 126 19.07 13.20 -2.22
N HIS A 127 18.69 13.85 -3.33
CA HIS A 127 19.60 14.15 -4.45
C HIS A 127 19.99 15.65 -4.50
N SER A 128 19.57 16.43 -3.52
CA SER A 128 19.86 17.87 -3.44
C SER A 128 19.79 18.37 -2.01
N GLN A 129 20.36 19.55 -1.74
CA GLN A 129 20.28 20.20 -0.43
C GLN A 129 18.83 20.50 0.00
N LYS A 130 17.96 20.83 -0.95
CA LYS A 130 16.53 21.01 -0.67
C LYS A 130 15.88 19.68 -0.26
N GLY A 131 16.20 18.61 -0.98
CA GLY A 131 15.72 17.26 -0.66
C GLY A 131 16.20 16.78 0.72
N LEU A 132 17.47 17.06 1.06
CA LEU A 132 18.01 16.72 2.38
C LEU A 132 17.26 17.45 3.50
N LYS A 133 17.00 18.75 3.36
CA LYS A 133 16.19 19.51 4.32
C LYS A 133 14.76 18.96 4.45
N ASP A 134 14.13 18.53 3.35
CA ASP A 134 12.81 17.92 3.39
C ASP A 134 12.83 16.58 4.14
N ILE A 135 13.82 15.72 3.87
CA ILE A 135 13.98 14.44 4.59
C ILE A 135 14.21 14.68 6.09
N GLN A 136 15.09 15.60 6.46
CA GLN A 136 15.36 15.96 7.86
C GLN A 136 14.09 16.45 8.57
N ASN A 137 13.31 17.30 7.91
CA ASN A 137 12.04 17.78 8.45
C ASN A 137 11.01 16.66 8.62
N ARG A 138 10.89 15.77 7.62
CA ARG A 138 10.02 14.58 7.71
C ARG A 138 10.45 13.64 8.82
N HIS A 139 11.75 13.38 8.93
CA HIS A 139 12.32 12.56 10.00
C HIS A 139 11.93 13.13 11.37
N ARG A 140 12.12 14.43 11.61
CA ARG A 140 11.72 15.09 12.87
C ARG A 140 10.22 14.88 13.15
N GLN A 141 9.36 15.26 12.20
CA GLN A 141 7.91 15.19 12.38
C GLN A 141 7.38 13.79 12.62
N LEU A 142 7.92 12.80 11.92
CA LEU A 142 7.50 11.40 12.06
C LEU A 142 8.05 10.80 13.36
N SER A 143 9.29 11.11 13.74
CA SER A 143 9.90 10.65 15.00
C SER A 143 9.16 11.22 16.22
N GLU A 144 8.75 12.49 16.19
CA GLU A 144 7.92 13.11 17.23
C GLU A 144 6.55 12.43 17.37
N ARG A 145 6.08 11.75 16.33
CA ARG A 145 4.83 10.95 16.30
C ARG A 145 5.07 9.46 16.56
N GLY A 146 6.26 9.09 17.01
CA GLY A 146 6.59 7.72 17.42
C GLY A 146 7.03 6.78 16.31
N ALA A 147 7.28 7.27 15.09
CA ALA A 147 7.83 6.44 14.03
C ALA A 147 9.30 6.08 14.31
N LYS A 148 9.65 4.80 14.11
CA LYS A 148 11.03 4.31 14.23
C LYS A 148 11.75 4.52 12.91
N LEU A 149 12.52 5.60 12.81
CA LEU A 149 13.23 6.00 11.60
C LEU A 149 14.71 6.28 11.93
N ASN A 150 15.58 5.95 11.00
CA ASN A 150 17.00 6.28 11.06
C ASN A 150 17.30 7.34 10.00
N LEU A 151 17.99 8.40 10.39
CA LEU A 151 18.58 9.36 9.46
C LEU A 151 20.00 8.92 9.16
N LEU A 152 20.23 8.49 7.92
CA LEU A 152 21.49 7.95 7.47
C LEU A 152 22.38 9.04 6.87
N ASP A 153 23.68 8.92 7.04
CA ASP A 153 24.66 9.73 6.33
C ASP A 153 24.89 9.20 4.89
N LYS A 154 25.80 9.86 4.15
CA LYS A 154 26.13 9.49 2.78
C LYS A 154 26.70 8.07 2.70
N ASN A 155 27.65 7.72 3.57
CA ASN A 155 28.35 6.43 3.53
C ASN A 155 27.40 5.28 3.89
N GLU A 156 26.59 5.47 4.93
CA GLU A 156 25.54 4.51 5.33
C GLU A 156 24.52 4.29 4.21
N THR A 157 24.12 5.38 3.53
CA THR A 157 23.18 5.31 2.41
C THR A 157 23.76 4.57 1.21
N GLU A 158 25.00 4.86 0.83
CA GLU A 158 25.70 4.18 -0.26
C GLU A 158 25.85 2.67 0.02
N LEU A 159 26.17 2.29 1.24
CA LEU A 159 26.29 0.91 1.65
C LEU A 159 24.96 0.14 1.49
N LEU A 160 23.83 0.75 1.87
CA LEU A 160 22.52 0.13 1.77
C LEU A 160 21.99 0.08 0.33
N LEU A 161 22.35 1.04 -0.51
CA LEU A 161 21.91 1.07 -1.91
C LEU A 161 22.67 0.10 -2.81
N SER A 162 23.79 -0.43 -2.36
CA SER A 162 24.71 -1.23 -3.22
C SER A 162 25.04 -0.54 -4.55
N LEU A 163 25.08 0.78 -4.57
CA LEU A 163 25.35 1.57 -5.78
C LEU A 163 26.80 1.46 -6.28
N ILE A 164 27.62 0.70 -5.59
CA ILE A 164 29.05 0.54 -5.85
C ILE A 164 29.34 -0.12 -7.20
N HIS A 165 28.32 -0.69 -7.84
CA HIS A 165 28.48 -1.50 -9.04
C HIS A 165 27.80 -0.92 -10.29
N ILE A 166 27.45 0.36 -10.26
CA ILE A 166 26.95 1.04 -11.46
C ILE A 166 28.05 1.86 -12.10
#